data_a6936e5fbeb688de2e8b20ba96edd512
#
_entry.id   a6936e5fbeb688de2e8b20ba96edd512
#
_cell.length_a   1.000
_cell.length_b   1.000
_cell.length_c   1.000
_cell.angle_alpha   90.00
_cell.angle_beta   90.00
_cell.angle_gamma   90.00
#
_symmetry.space_group_name_H-M   'P 1'
#
loop_
_entity.id
_entity.type
_entity.pdbx_description
1 polymer ?
#
loop_
_entity_poly.entity_id
_entity_poly.type
_entity_poly.pdbx_seq_one_letter_code
_entity_poly.pdbx_strand_id
1 'polypeptide(L)'
;LFVQSGLPIGLPFCTAYGLAATCFLWLGPLAGSTLYRRDYALFYPAAYWSFCLLMITADIFYKHYRIQQEQSEKEMEREVRATICEARQLMVSSVAAISQMIDEKDRYTSEHSHRVAEYARLIGAHMGFAGEELDSLYRSALLHDIGKIAVPDAILNKPSRLTDEEFDIMKQHTVWGRKILEGLEFLPQADCGASYHHERFDGKGYPAGLKGGQLPEMVWIISVADALDAMGSDRCYRGHCDRDYIIGEFRKLS
;
A
#
# COMPACT_ATOMS: atom_id res chain seq x y z
N LEU A 1 -7.41 8.28 35.60
CA LEU A 1 -7.72 6.84 35.76
C LEU A 1 -9.23 6.57 35.77
N PHE A 2 -10.10 7.53 36.10
CA PHE A 2 -11.57 7.36 36.15
C PHE A 2 -12.28 7.62 34.81
N VAL A 3 -11.62 8.21 33.83
CA VAL A 3 -12.21 8.56 32.52
C VAL A 3 -12.26 7.34 31.58
N GLN A 4 -11.49 6.29 31.84
CA GLN A 4 -11.43 5.09 30.98
C GLN A 4 -12.47 4.01 31.27
N SER A 5 -13.22 4.09 32.37
CA SER A 5 -14.15 3.02 32.75
C SER A 5 -15.60 3.18 32.21
N GLY A 6 -15.90 4.25 31.46
CA GLY A 6 -17.23 4.41 30.82
C GLY A 6 -18.44 4.45 31.78
N LEU A 7 -18.20 4.39 33.09
CA LEU A 7 -19.27 4.50 34.10
C LEU A 7 -19.67 5.96 34.27
N PRO A 8 -20.97 6.29 34.18
CA PRO A 8 -21.45 7.65 34.43
C PRO A 8 -21.19 8.01 35.89
N ILE A 9 -20.12 8.79 36.10
CA ILE A 9 -19.72 9.27 37.44
C ILE A 9 -20.89 10.01 38.14
N GLY A 10 -21.85 10.52 37.36
CA GLY A 10 -23.01 11.22 37.88
C GLY A 10 -24.09 10.37 38.55
N LEU A 11 -24.29 9.12 38.11
CA LEU A 11 -25.43 8.31 38.59
C LEU A 11 -25.36 7.94 40.06
N PRO A 12 -24.26 7.39 40.58
CA PRO A 12 -24.18 7.03 42.01
C PRO A 12 -24.12 8.26 42.94
N PHE A 13 -23.51 9.36 42.46
CA PHE A 13 -23.51 10.60 43.24
C PHE A 13 -24.89 11.28 43.28
N CYS A 14 -25.61 11.33 42.15
CA CYS A 14 -26.95 11.86 42.11
C CYS A 14 -27.94 11.07 42.93
N THR A 15 -27.87 9.74 42.92
CA THR A 15 -28.77 8.90 43.72
C THR A 15 -28.45 8.99 45.20
N ALA A 16 -27.19 9.01 45.62
CA ALA A 16 -26.80 9.16 47.01
C ALA A 16 -27.15 10.51 47.60
N TYR A 17 -26.90 11.61 46.84
CA TYR A 17 -27.28 12.97 47.24
C TYR A 17 -28.79 13.15 47.25
N GLY A 18 -29.52 12.61 46.29
CA GLY A 18 -30.97 12.66 46.22
C GLY A 18 -31.63 11.94 47.37
N LEU A 19 -31.17 10.77 47.73
CA LEU A 19 -31.65 10.04 48.91
C LEU A 19 -31.31 10.79 50.19
N ALA A 20 -30.10 11.33 50.34
CA ALA A 20 -29.75 12.15 51.51
C ALA A 20 -30.59 13.42 51.62
N ALA A 21 -30.82 14.15 50.51
CA ALA A 21 -31.64 15.35 50.47
C ALA A 21 -33.10 15.06 50.73
N THR A 22 -33.65 13.94 50.20
CA THR A 22 -35.05 13.53 50.51
C THR A 22 -35.15 13.05 51.93
N CYS A 23 -34.21 12.29 52.49
CA CYS A 23 -34.18 11.94 53.91
C CYS A 23 -34.09 13.18 54.81
N PHE A 24 -33.26 14.16 54.47
CA PHE A 24 -33.09 15.37 55.27
C PHE A 24 -34.38 16.24 55.23
N LEU A 25 -35.05 16.30 54.09
CA LEU A 25 -36.33 16.99 53.97
C LEU A 25 -37.48 16.30 54.68
N TRP A 26 -37.44 14.95 54.77
CA TRP A 26 -38.45 14.16 55.48
C TRP A 26 -38.20 14.06 56.99
N LEU A 27 -36.98 13.96 57.43
CA LEU A 27 -36.59 13.83 58.84
C LEU A 27 -36.43 15.20 59.54
N GLY A 28 -36.12 16.26 58.78
CA GLY A 28 -36.01 17.61 59.32
C GLY A 28 -37.29 18.16 60.04
N PRO A 29 -38.53 17.64 59.78
CA PRO A 29 -39.74 18.00 60.51
C PRO A 29 -39.77 17.62 61.98
N LEU A 30 -38.99 16.68 62.38
CA LEU A 30 -38.90 16.28 63.79
C LEU A 30 -38.12 17.29 64.68
N ALA A 31 -37.49 18.29 64.11
CA ALA A 31 -36.61 19.23 64.77
C ALA A 31 -37.19 20.66 64.97
N GLY A 32 -38.51 20.86 64.95
CA GLY A 32 -39.12 21.96 65.68
C GLY A 32 -39.34 23.34 65.03
N SER A 33 -39.59 23.47 63.72
CA SER A 33 -40.07 24.74 63.15
C SER A 33 -41.19 24.53 62.11
N THR A 34 -42.42 24.85 62.49
CA THR A 34 -43.66 24.44 61.82
C THR A 34 -44.12 25.36 60.68
N LEU A 35 -43.52 26.53 60.48
CA LEU A 35 -44.01 27.55 59.53
C LEU A 35 -43.33 27.58 58.17
N TYR A 36 -42.16 26.99 58.02
CA TYR A 36 -41.37 27.04 56.77
C TYR A 36 -41.61 25.85 55.84
N ARG A 37 -42.53 24.96 56.12
CA ARG A 37 -42.44 23.55 55.71
C ARG A 37 -43.43 23.04 54.69
N ARG A 38 -44.58 23.63 54.56
CA ARG A 38 -45.65 22.98 53.78
C ARG A 38 -45.52 23.20 52.30
N ASP A 39 -45.05 24.40 51.91
CA ASP A 39 -45.05 24.82 50.50
C ASP A 39 -43.79 24.39 49.74
N TYR A 40 -42.68 24.16 50.44
CA TYR A 40 -41.40 23.79 49.81
C TYR A 40 -41.05 22.33 49.92
N ALA A 41 -41.69 21.57 50.81
CA ALA A 41 -41.35 20.14 51.05
C ALA A 41 -41.56 19.23 49.84
N LEU A 42 -42.44 19.61 48.89
CA LEU A 42 -42.66 18.85 47.66
C LEU A 42 -41.92 19.49 46.45
N PHE A 43 -41.68 20.78 46.49
CA PHE A 43 -41.06 21.51 45.38
C PHE A 43 -39.58 21.11 45.22
N TYR A 44 -38.79 21.09 46.27
CA TYR A 44 -37.36 20.77 46.17
C TYR A 44 -37.10 19.32 45.74
N PRO A 45 -37.75 18.29 46.24
CA PRO A 45 -37.60 16.95 45.70
C PRO A 45 -38.00 16.82 44.24
N ALA A 46 -39.10 17.46 43.81
CA ALA A 46 -39.54 17.39 42.42
C ALA A 46 -38.54 18.06 41.47
N ALA A 47 -38.04 19.26 41.84
CA ALA A 47 -37.00 19.94 41.08
C ALA A 47 -35.69 19.12 40.99
N TYR A 48 -35.27 18.51 42.10
CA TYR A 48 -34.11 17.66 42.14
C TYR A 48 -34.25 16.42 41.22
N TRP A 49 -35.37 15.71 41.32
CA TRP A 49 -35.60 14.55 40.45
C TRP A 49 -35.77 14.93 38.99
N SER A 50 -36.36 16.11 38.66
CA SER A 50 -36.42 16.63 37.30
C SER A 50 -35.02 16.91 36.76
N PHE A 51 -34.15 17.49 37.57
CA PHE A 51 -32.75 17.72 37.21
C PHE A 51 -31.98 16.38 36.98
N CYS A 52 -32.17 15.42 37.88
CA CYS A 52 -31.56 14.08 37.71
C CYS A 52 -32.03 13.38 36.40
N LEU A 53 -33.32 13.49 36.09
CA LEU A 53 -33.89 12.93 34.87
C LEU A 53 -33.29 13.62 33.63
N LEU A 54 -33.14 14.93 33.67
CA LEU A 54 -32.50 15.70 32.60
C LEU A 54 -31.04 15.26 32.38
N MET A 55 -30.29 15.08 33.46
CA MET A 55 -28.89 14.63 33.38
C MET A 55 -28.79 13.21 32.84
N ILE A 56 -29.69 12.31 33.23
CA ILE A 56 -29.72 10.93 32.72
C ILE A 56 -30.08 10.93 31.22
N THR A 57 -31.08 11.70 30.81
CA THR A 57 -31.46 11.79 29.39
C THR A 57 -30.35 12.40 28.55
N ALA A 58 -29.66 13.42 29.05
CA ALA A 58 -28.50 14.02 28.40
C ALA A 58 -27.34 13.04 28.25
N ASP A 59 -27.03 12.22 29.28
CA ASP A 59 -26.00 11.20 29.24
C ASP A 59 -26.34 10.09 28.22
N ILE A 60 -27.59 9.63 28.20
CA ILE A 60 -28.07 8.65 27.20
C ILE A 60 -27.95 9.22 25.78
N PHE A 61 -28.38 10.46 25.58
CA PHE A 61 -28.30 11.14 24.29
C PHE A 61 -26.83 11.29 23.85
N TYR A 62 -25.96 11.73 24.76
CA TYR A 62 -24.53 11.88 24.48
C TYR A 62 -23.86 10.54 24.11
N LYS A 63 -24.19 9.47 24.84
CA LYS A 63 -23.69 8.13 24.51
C LYS A 63 -24.17 7.65 23.16
N HIS A 64 -25.45 7.85 22.86
CA HIS A 64 -26.02 7.48 21.57
C HIS A 64 -25.34 8.26 20.42
N TYR A 65 -25.16 9.56 20.61
CA TYR A 65 -24.45 10.42 19.65
C TYR A 65 -23.01 9.94 19.44
N ARG A 66 -22.30 9.63 20.51
CA ARG A 66 -20.92 9.07 20.43
C ARG A 66 -20.87 7.76 19.65
N ILE A 67 -21.78 6.84 19.92
CA ILE A 67 -21.86 5.57 19.20
C ILE A 67 -22.11 5.79 17.70
N GLN A 68 -23.00 6.69 17.35
CA GLN A 68 -23.25 7.04 15.95
C GLN A 68 -22.02 7.64 15.26
N GLN A 69 -21.31 8.53 15.94
CA GLN A 69 -20.06 9.11 15.42
C GLN A 69 -19.00 8.04 15.17
N GLU A 70 -18.78 7.15 16.14
CA GLU A 70 -17.81 6.04 16.01
C GLU A 70 -18.19 5.06 14.88
N GLN A 71 -19.50 4.84 14.67
CA GLN A 71 -19.97 4.03 13.55
C GLN A 71 -19.72 4.70 12.21
N SER A 72 -20.06 5.99 12.09
CA SER A 72 -19.85 6.79 10.88
C SER A 72 -18.37 6.89 10.52
N GLU A 73 -17.49 7.08 11.51
CA GLU A 73 -16.04 7.08 11.30
C GLU A 73 -15.53 5.73 10.75
N LYS A 74 -16.00 4.61 11.33
CA LYS A 74 -15.64 3.28 10.86
C LYS A 74 -16.16 2.96 9.46
N GLU A 75 -17.36 3.42 9.13
CA GLU A 75 -17.92 3.28 7.77
C GLU A 75 -17.09 4.09 6.77
N MET A 76 -16.78 5.34 7.09
CA MET A 76 -15.91 6.18 6.25
C MET A 76 -14.53 5.57 6.04
N GLU A 77 -13.90 5.04 7.11
CA GLU A 77 -12.61 4.34 6.97
C GLU A 77 -12.68 3.12 6.05
N ARG A 78 -13.79 2.37 6.11
CA ARG A 78 -14.00 1.20 5.23
C ARG A 78 -14.16 1.63 3.78
N GLU A 79 -14.93 2.67 3.51
CA GLU A 79 -15.11 3.22 2.15
C GLU A 79 -13.79 3.74 1.58
N VAL A 80 -13.03 4.49 2.36
CA VAL A 80 -11.71 4.99 1.95
C VAL A 80 -10.77 3.82 1.64
N ARG A 81 -10.72 2.79 2.49
CA ARG A 81 -9.89 1.61 2.24
C ARG A 81 -10.32 0.85 0.99
N ALA A 82 -11.62 0.70 0.75
CA ALA A 82 -12.15 0.06 -0.46
C ALA A 82 -11.77 0.84 -1.71
N THR A 83 -11.94 2.17 -1.70
CA THR A 83 -11.56 3.04 -2.81
C THR A 83 -10.06 2.99 -3.12
N ILE A 84 -9.21 2.98 -2.08
CA ILE A 84 -7.76 2.83 -2.26
C ILE A 84 -7.42 1.47 -2.88
N CYS A 85 -8.09 0.40 -2.44
CA CYS A 85 -7.89 -0.94 -2.98
C CYS A 85 -8.28 -1.02 -4.46
N GLU A 86 -9.44 -0.47 -4.83
CA GLU A 86 -9.90 -0.41 -6.23
C GLU A 86 -8.96 0.42 -7.11
N ALA A 87 -8.54 1.59 -6.64
CA ALA A 87 -7.57 2.43 -7.35
C ALA A 87 -6.25 1.70 -7.57
N ARG A 88 -5.77 0.95 -6.56
CA ARG A 88 -4.55 0.13 -6.66
C ARG A 88 -4.70 -0.99 -7.68
N GLN A 89 -5.83 -1.68 -7.71
CA GLN A 89 -6.10 -2.73 -8.71
C GLN A 89 -6.15 -2.16 -10.13
N LEU A 90 -6.83 -1.03 -10.32
CA LEU A 90 -6.90 -0.36 -11.61
C LEU A 90 -5.51 0.03 -12.12
N MET A 91 -4.67 0.51 -11.24
CA MET A 91 -3.29 0.89 -11.52
C MET A 91 -2.45 -0.31 -11.95
N VAL A 92 -2.50 -1.42 -11.21
CA VAL A 92 -1.78 -2.66 -11.57
C VAL A 92 -2.23 -3.18 -12.92
N SER A 93 -3.54 -3.17 -13.19
CA SER A 93 -4.09 -3.58 -14.49
C SER A 93 -3.63 -2.67 -15.64
N SER A 94 -3.54 -1.36 -15.40
CA SER A 94 -3.07 -0.40 -16.39
C SER A 94 -1.58 -0.60 -16.70
N VAL A 95 -0.76 -0.84 -15.68
CA VAL A 95 0.66 -1.16 -15.82
C VAL A 95 0.85 -2.45 -16.64
N ALA A 96 0.09 -3.50 -16.33
CA ALA A 96 0.14 -4.76 -17.07
C ALA A 96 -0.27 -4.59 -18.54
N ALA A 97 -1.31 -3.81 -18.81
CA ALA A 97 -1.75 -3.53 -20.17
C ALA A 97 -0.69 -2.75 -20.98
N ILE A 98 -0.04 -1.75 -20.36
CA ILE A 98 1.06 -1.00 -21.01
C ILE A 98 2.23 -1.94 -21.30
N SER A 99 2.63 -2.79 -20.36
CA SER A 99 3.70 -3.77 -20.55
C SER A 99 3.38 -4.72 -21.72
N GLN A 100 2.15 -5.23 -21.78
CA GLN A 100 1.71 -6.09 -22.86
C GLN A 100 1.76 -5.38 -24.23
N MET A 101 1.38 -4.11 -24.31
CA MET A 101 1.48 -3.33 -25.56
C MET A 101 2.92 -3.18 -26.04
N ILE A 102 3.88 -3.11 -25.10
CA ILE A 102 5.30 -3.02 -25.43
C ILE A 102 5.82 -4.38 -25.90
N ASP A 103 5.42 -5.45 -25.22
CA ASP A 103 5.75 -6.83 -25.63
C ASP A 103 5.18 -7.14 -27.03
N GLU A 104 3.99 -6.64 -27.39
CA GLU A 104 3.41 -6.79 -28.73
C GLU A 104 4.17 -5.98 -29.81
N LYS A 105 4.75 -4.83 -29.44
CA LYS A 105 5.60 -4.04 -30.31
C LYS A 105 6.92 -4.75 -30.65
N ASP A 106 7.47 -5.47 -29.70
CA ASP A 106 8.67 -6.30 -29.86
C ASP A 106 8.25 -7.74 -30.21
N ARG A 107 8.33 -8.10 -31.49
CA ARG A 107 7.86 -9.38 -32.05
C ARG A 107 8.44 -10.63 -31.37
N TYR A 108 9.47 -10.47 -30.57
CA TYR A 108 10.20 -11.56 -29.93
C TYR A 108 9.87 -11.72 -28.44
N THR A 109 9.03 -10.87 -27.87
CA THR A 109 8.85 -10.77 -26.43
C THR A 109 7.42 -10.99 -25.93
N SER A 110 6.56 -11.69 -26.70
CA SER A 110 5.20 -12.01 -26.23
C SER A 110 5.23 -12.62 -24.82
N GLU A 111 4.53 -11.98 -23.87
CA GLU A 111 4.47 -12.35 -22.45
C GLU A 111 5.84 -12.33 -21.70
N HIS A 112 6.91 -11.84 -22.33
CA HIS A 112 8.24 -11.76 -21.71
C HIS A 112 8.23 -10.98 -20.40
N SER A 113 7.72 -9.74 -20.44
CA SER A 113 7.69 -8.88 -19.26
C SER A 113 6.93 -9.51 -18.09
N HIS A 114 5.86 -10.25 -18.39
CA HIS A 114 5.09 -10.97 -17.36
C HIS A 114 5.90 -12.13 -16.76
N ARG A 115 6.57 -12.95 -17.60
CA ARG A 115 7.41 -14.06 -17.10
C ARG A 115 8.58 -13.54 -16.28
N VAL A 116 9.25 -12.47 -16.73
CA VAL A 116 10.33 -11.80 -15.98
C VAL A 116 9.84 -11.33 -14.62
N ALA A 117 8.66 -10.69 -14.56
CA ALA A 117 8.07 -10.24 -13.30
C ALA A 117 7.75 -11.40 -12.34
N GLU A 118 7.24 -12.52 -12.85
CA GLU A 118 6.99 -13.72 -12.04
C GLU A 118 8.30 -14.36 -11.54
N TYR A 119 9.34 -14.45 -12.38
CA TYR A 119 10.65 -14.93 -11.92
C TYR A 119 11.26 -14.00 -10.88
N ALA A 120 11.20 -12.69 -11.09
CA ALA A 120 11.69 -11.72 -10.11
C ALA A 120 10.94 -11.84 -8.77
N ARG A 121 9.63 -12.04 -8.80
CA ARG A 121 8.80 -12.25 -7.61
C ARG A 121 9.21 -13.53 -6.86
N LEU A 122 9.44 -14.64 -7.57
CA LEU A 122 9.88 -15.89 -6.98
C LEU A 122 11.27 -15.75 -6.34
N ILE A 123 12.22 -15.13 -7.04
CA ILE A 123 13.57 -14.88 -6.53
C ILE A 123 13.52 -13.97 -5.31
N GLY A 124 12.82 -12.84 -5.40
CA GLY A 124 12.68 -11.88 -4.31
C GLY A 124 12.06 -12.50 -3.06
N ALA A 125 11.00 -13.31 -3.21
CA ALA A 125 10.38 -14.02 -2.09
C ALA A 125 11.38 -14.98 -1.39
N HIS A 126 12.24 -15.67 -2.15
CA HIS A 126 13.29 -16.53 -1.59
C HIS A 126 14.41 -15.72 -0.92
N MET A 127 14.63 -14.48 -1.34
CA MET A 127 15.62 -13.57 -0.72
C MET A 127 15.04 -12.81 0.49
N GLY A 128 13.75 -12.99 0.80
CA GLY A 128 13.12 -12.41 1.99
C GLY A 128 12.29 -11.14 1.73
N PHE A 129 12.13 -10.73 0.47
CA PHE A 129 11.21 -9.65 0.10
C PHE A 129 9.77 -10.06 0.40
N ALA A 130 8.97 -9.16 0.99
CA ALA A 130 7.59 -9.43 1.35
C ALA A 130 6.70 -8.19 1.23
N GLY A 131 5.38 -8.39 1.15
CA GLY A 131 4.41 -7.31 1.11
C GLY A 131 4.67 -6.29 0.01
N GLU A 132 4.69 -5.01 0.34
CA GLU A 132 4.85 -3.92 -0.63
C GLU A 132 6.19 -3.94 -1.37
N GLU A 133 7.24 -4.41 -0.73
CA GLU A 133 8.57 -4.53 -1.34
C GLU A 133 8.55 -5.57 -2.48
N LEU A 134 7.90 -6.71 -2.26
CA LEU A 134 7.73 -7.75 -3.28
C LEU A 134 6.81 -7.28 -4.42
N ASP A 135 5.75 -6.55 -4.09
CA ASP A 135 4.85 -5.96 -5.07
C ASP A 135 5.56 -4.88 -5.91
N SER A 136 6.43 -4.08 -5.29
CA SER A 136 7.25 -3.08 -5.98
C SER A 136 8.23 -3.74 -6.94
N LEU A 137 8.91 -4.80 -6.51
CA LEU A 137 9.80 -5.60 -7.35
C LEU A 137 9.07 -6.16 -8.57
N TYR A 138 7.87 -6.75 -8.35
CA TYR A 138 7.05 -7.28 -9.44
C TYR A 138 6.68 -6.21 -10.47
N ARG A 139 6.18 -5.03 -10.01
CA ARG A 139 5.81 -3.93 -10.89
C ARG A 139 7.02 -3.34 -11.64
N SER A 140 8.15 -3.22 -10.96
CA SER A 140 9.40 -2.75 -11.57
C SER A 140 9.89 -3.72 -12.66
N ALA A 141 9.84 -5.03 -12.40
CA ALA A 141 10.18 -6.04 -13.37
C ALA A 141 9.23 -6.05 -14.58
N LEU A 142 7.93 -5.84 -14.34
CA LEU A 142 6.92 -5.78 -15.40
C LEU A 142 7.17 -4.60 -16.38
N LEU A 143 7.76 -3.52 -15.89
CA LEU A 143 8.01 -2.29 -16.64
C LEU A 143 9.47 -2.10 -17.05
N HIS A 144 10.35 -3.09 -16.84
CA HIS A 144 11.78 -2.92 -17.08
C HIS A 144 12.10 -2.45 -18.50
N ASP A 145 11.34 -2.90 -19.46
CA ASP A 145 11.49 -2.65 -20.90
C ASP A 145 10.59 -1.53 -21.45
N ILE A 146 9.89 -0.76 -20.61
CA ILE A 146 8.93 0.26 -21.05
C ILE A 146 9.54 1.28 -22.04
N GLY A 147 10.82 1.54 -21.93
CA GLY A 147 11.51 2.46 -22.83
C GLY A 147 11.65 1.98 -24.27
N LYS A 148 11.40 0.70 -24.56
CA LYS A 148 11.35 0.17 -25.93
C LYS A 148 10.28 0.83 -26.80
N ILE A 149 9.29 1.48 -26.18
CA ILE A 149 8.28 2.26 -26.89
C ILE A 149 8.90 3.38 -27.74
N ALA A 150 10.02 3.94 -27.29
CA ALA A 150 10.74 5.02 -27.99
C ALA A 150 11.78 4.51 -29.01
N VAL A 151 12.06 3.20 -29.03
CA VAL A 151 12.98 2.62 -30.03
C VAL A 151 12.29 2.56 -31.39
N PRO A 152 12.94 3.02 -32.49
CA PRO A 152 12.40 2.88 -33.83
C PRO A 152 12.16 1.41 -34.21
N ASP A 153 11.01 1.11 -34.84
CA ASP A 153 10.62 -0.26 -35.20
C ASP A 153 11.63 -0.95 -36.13
N ALA A 154 12.27 -0.18 -37.00
CA ALA A 154 13.31 -0.68 -37.90
C ALA A 154 14.55 -1.23 -37.15
N ILE A 155 14.81 -0.74 -35.95
CA ILE A 155 15.90 -1.19 -35.09
C ILE A 155 15.38 -2.31 -34.17
N LEU A 156 14.25 -2.08 -33.50
CA LEU A 156 13.66 -3.02 -32.54
C LEU A 156 13.38 -4.39 -33.18
N ASN A 157 12.80 -4.38 -34.38
CA ASN A 157 12.37 -5.59 -35.09
C ASN A 157 13.31 -5.99 -36.25
N LYS A 158 14.57 -5.54 -36.22
CA LYS A 158 15.54 -5.85 -37.28
C LYS A 158 15.84 -7.36 -37.31
N PRO A 159 15.69 -8.03 -38.46
CA PRO A 159 15.89 -9.48 -38.55
C PRO A 159 17.37 -9.92 -38.57
N SER A 160 18.31 -8.97 -38.56
CA SER A 160 19.76 -9.20 -38.57
C SER A 160 20.40 -8.61 -37.32
N ARG A 161 21.69 -8.87 -37.13
CA ARG A 161 22.44 -8.22 -36.05
C ARG A 161 22.40 -6.69 -36.22
N LEU A 162 22.23 -5.99 -35.09
CA LEU A 162 22.35 -4.55 -35.02
C LEU A 162 23.79 -4.13 -35.30
N THR A 163 23.99 -3.00 -35.98
CA THR A 163 25.30 -2.32 -36.02
C THR A 163 25.61 -1.72 -34.66
N ASP A 164 26.83 -1.25 -34.44
CA ASP A 164 27.21 -0.62 -33.18
C ASP A 164 26.37 0.65 -32.90
N GLU A 165 26.09 1.46 -33.94
CA GLU A 165 25.25 2.66 -33.84
C GLU A 165 23.78 2.30 -33.53
N GLU A 166 23.24 1.27 -34.17
CA GLU A 166 21.88 0.80 -33.89
C GLU A 166 21.78 0.22 -32.49
N PHE A 167 22.82 -0.47 -32.03
CA PHE A 167 22.87 -1.01 -30.66
C PHE A 167 22.96 0.13 -29.64
N ASP A 168 23.67 1.21 -29.94
CA ASP A 168 23.69 2.42 -29.09
C ASP A 168 22.30 3.06 -28.97
N ILE A 169 21.52 3.08 -30.07
CA ILE A 169 20.11 3.50 -30.02
C ILE A 169 19.27 2.52 -29.18
N MET A 170 19.46 1.22 -29.36
CA MET A 170 18.76 0.20 -28.56
C MET A 170 19.01 0.38 -27.08
N LYS A 171 20.25 0.62 -26.66
CA LYS A 171 20.61 0.87 -25.24
C LYS A 171 19.86 2.06 -24.63
N GLN A 172 19.42 3.02 -25.45
CA GLN A 172 18.67 4.18 -24.95
C GLN A 172 17.32 3.82 -24.35
N HIS A 173 16.79 2.61 -24.57
CA HIS A 173 15.51 2.22 -23.92
C HIS A 173 15.61 2.31 -22.39
N THR A 174 16.78 2.06 -21.81
CA THR A 174 16.98 2.18 -20.36
C THR A 174 16.86 3.63 -19.89
N VAL A 175 17.41 4.59 -20.68
CA VAL A 175 17.32 6.03 -20.40
C VAL A 175 15.89 6.55 -20.61
N TRP A 176 15.23 6.12 -21.68
CA TRP A 176 13.84 6.51 -21.96
C TRP A 176 12.87 5.88 -20.96
N GLY A 177 13.10 4.61 -20.57
CA GLY A 177 12.31 3.93 -19.54
C GLY A 177 12.35 4.69 -18.22
N ARG A 178 13.53 5.12 -17.79
CA ARG A 178 13.68 5.99 -16.63
C ARG A 178 12.84 7.25 -16.75
N LYS A 179 12.96 7.99 -17.86
CA LYS A 179 12.22 9.25 -18.08
C LYS A 179 10.71 9.07 -18.05
N ILE A 180 10.21 7.91 -18.54
CA ILE A 180 8.78 7.61 -18.55
C ILE A 180 8.29 7.34 -17.13
N LEU A 181 9.08 6.65 -16.31
CA LEU A 181 8.70 6.23 -14.96
C LEU A 181 9.07 7.26 -13.87
N GLU A 182 10.02 8.16 -14.17
CA GLU A 182 10.43 9.23 -13.27
C GLU A 182 9.23 10.14 -12.95
N GLY A 183 8.93 10.31 -11.66
CA GLY A 183 7.79 11.12 -11.21
C GLY A 183 6.48 10.37 -11.04
N LEU A 184 6.43 9.07 -11.31
CA LEU A 184 5.27 8.25 -10.97
C LEU A 184 5.34 7.83 -9.49
N GLU A 185 4.92 8.72 -8.58
CA GLU A 185 4.99 8.52 -7.13
C GLU A 185 4.33 7.23 -6.64
N PHE A 186 3.38 6.71 -7.41
CA PHE A 186 2.66 5.48 -7.11
C PHE A 186 3.40 4.19 -7.51
N LEU A 187 4.53 4.31 -8.21
CA LEU A 187 5.42 3.22 -8.61
C LEU A 187 6.84 3.44 -8.08
N PRO A 188 7.04 3.44 -6.77
CA PRO A 188 8.35 3.71 -6.20
C PRO A 188 9.37 2.70 -6.73
N GLN A 189 10.54 3.21 -7.13
CA GLN A 189 11.67 2.42 -7.64
C GLN A 189 11.46 1.70 -8.99
N ALA A 190 10.31 1.87 -9.66
CA ALA A 190 10.11 1.29 -10.99
C ALA A 190 11.08 1.85 -12.03
N ASP A 191 11.47 3.10 -11.88
CA ASP A 191 12.51 3.77 -12.68
C ASP A 191 13.89 3.11 -12.54
N CYS A 192 14.23 2.57 -11.36
CA CYS A 192 15.48 1.86 -11.13
C CYS A 192 15.57 0.56 -11.94
N GLY A 193 14.49 -0.24 -11.96
CA GLY A 193 14.43 -1.45 -12.78
C GLY A 193 14.61 -1.13 -14.27
N ALA A 194 13.84 -0.19 -14.78
CA ALA A 194 13.93 0.23 -16.19
C ALA A 194 15.29 0.82 -16.55
N SER A 195 15.94 1.56 -15.62
CA SER A 195 17.22 2.21 -15.87
C SER A 195 18.40 1.25 -15.90
N TYR A 196 18.40 0.26 -15.01
CA TYR A 196 19.64 -0.42 -14.65
C TYR A 196 19.61 -1.94 -14.79
N HIS A 197 18.55 -2.55 -15.33
CA HIS A 197 18.45 -4.01 -15.48
C HIS A 197 19.52 -4.60 -16.43
N HIS A 198 20.15 -3.78 -17.27
CA HIS A 198 21.28 -4.16 -18.11
C HIS A 198 22.65 -3.80 -17.50
N GLU A 199 22.70 -3.28 -16.30
CA GLU A 199 23.97 -3.19 -15.58
C GLU A 199 24.48 -4.58 -15.20
N ARG A 200 25.79 -4.69 -15.11
CA ARG A 200 26.46 -5.93 -14.77
C ARG A 200 27.23 -5.79 -13.47
N PHE A 201 27.24 -6.83 -12.68
CA PHE A 201 27.94 -6.82 -11.39
C PHE A 201 29.43 -6.45 -11.53
N ASP A 202 30.06 -6.80 -12.68
CA ASP A 202 31.45 -6.46 -13.03
C ASP A 202 31.63 -5.00 -13.52
N GLY A 203 30.56 -4.23 -13.68
CA GLY A 203 30.56 -2.84 -14.15
C GLY A 203 30.74 -2.68 -15.67
N LYS A 204 30.58 -3.75 -16.45
CA LYS A 204 30.65 -3.73 -17.92
C LYS A 204 29.27 -3.62 -18.57
N GLY A 205 28.24 -3.32 -17.77
CA GLY A 205 26.89 -3.09 -18.22
C GLY A 205 26.66 -1.67 -18.74
N TYR A 206 25.41 -1.35 -18.97
CA TYR A 206 24.95 -0.02 -19.40
C TYR A 206 23.65 0.33 -18.66
N PRO A 207 23.27 1.63 -18.57
CA PRO A 207 23.86 2.81 -19.24
C PRO A 207 25.03 3.46 -18.49
N ALA A 208 25.23 3.18 -17.20
CA ALA A 208 26.16 3.92 -16.36
C ALA A 208 27.44 3.15 -15.98
N GLY A 209 27.51 1.84 -16.24
CA GLY A 209 28.63 0.99 -15.88
C GLY A 209 28.80 0.81 -14.36
N LEU A 210 27.66 0.73 -13.62
CA LEU A 210 27.65 0.60 -12.18
C LEU A 210 28.00 -0.83 -11.75
N LYS A 211 28.75 -0.94 -10.65
CA LYS A 211 29.20 -2.22 -10.09
C LYS A 211 28.30 -2.70 -8.97
N GLY A 212 28.46 -3.98 -8.61
CA GLY A 212 27.82 -4.57 -7.46
C GLY A 212 27.94 -3.70 -6.19
N GLY A 213 26.85 -3.61 -5.43
CA GLY A 213 26.77 -2.75 -4.23
C GLY A 213 26.42 -1.27 -4.49
N GLN A 214 26.43 -0.80 -5.74
CA GLN A 214 26.04 0.57 -6.09
C GLN A 214 24.56 0.69 -6.48
N LEU A 215 23.89 -0.43 -6.71
CA LEU A 215 22.48 -0.49 -7.09
C LEU A 215 21.65 -1.24 -6.04
N PRO A 216 20.36 -0.93 -5.91
CA PRO A 216 19.44 -1.70 -5.11
C PRO A 216 19.41 -3.17 -5.52
N GLU A 217 19.23 -4.07 -4.55
CA GLU A 217 19.21 -5.52 -4.77
C GLU A 217 18.14 -5.95 -5.78
N MET A 218 16.99 -5.26 -5.78
CA MET A 218 15.91 -5.49 -6.72
C MET A 218 16.34 -5.41 -8.20
N VAL A 219 17.31 -4.54 -8.53
CA VAL A 219 17.82 -4.40 -9.91
C VAL A 219 18.54 -5.67 -10.33
N TRP A 220 19.35 -6.25 -9.45
CA TRP A 220 20.05 -7.50 -9.72
C TRP A 220 19.09 -8.67 -9.88
N ILE A 221 18.00 -8.70 -9.07
CA ILE A 221 16.94 -9.70 -9.20
C ILE A 221 16.28 -9.60 -10.58
N ILE A 222 15.95 -8.38 -11.03
CA ILE A 222 15.36 -8.16 -12.36
C ILE A 222 16.32 -8.57 -13.46
N SER A 223 17.59 -8.19 -13.37
CA SER A 223 18.62 -8.58 -14.36
C SER A 223 18.77 -10.09 -14.49
N VAL A 224 18.74 -10.82 -13.37
CA VAL A 224 18.80 -12.28 -13.35
C VAL A 224 17.54 -12.89 -13.95
N ALA A 225 16.36 -12.34 -13.61
CA ALA A 225 15.07 -12.81 -14.12
C ALA A 225 14.95 -12.61 -15.64
N ASP A 226 15.38 -11.45 -16.16
CA ASP A 226 15.42 -11.15 -17.59
C ASP A 226 16.39 -12.11 -18.33
N ALA A 227 17.60 -12.28 -17.81
CA ALA A 227 18.57 -13.21 -18.39
C ALA A 227 18.04 -14.65 -18.38
N LEU A 228 17.34 -15.07 -17.33
CA LEU A 228 16.72 -16.40 -17.23
C LEU A 228 15.66 -16.59 -18.32
N ASP A 229 14.76 -15.63 -18.49
CA ASP A 229 13.73 -15.69 -19.55
C ASP A 229 14.36 -15.67 -20.94
N ALA A 230 15.37 -14.81 -21.13
CA ALA A 230 16.08 -14.72 -22.39
C ALA A 230 16.81 -16.03 -22.80
N MET A 231 17.29 -16.81 -21.84
CA MET A 231 17.93 -18.10 -22.08
C MET A 231 16.93 -19.26 -22.15
N GLY A 232 15.81 -19.14 -21.43
CA GLY A 232 14.79 -20.17 -21.36
C GLY A 232 13.74 -20.11 -22.47
N SER A 233 13.64 -19.01 -23.20
CA SER A 233 12.67 -18.82 -24.29
C SER A 233 13.27 -19.19 -25.63
N ASP A 234 12.45 -19.76 -26.53
CA ASP A 234 12.82 -19.97 -27.93
C ASP A 234 12.92 -18.61 -28.64
N ARG A 235 14.13 -18.14 -28.90
CA ARG A 235 14.38 -16.96 -29.74
C ARG A 235 14.78 -17.40 -31.14
N CYS A 236 14.41 -16.62 -32.16
CA CYS A 236 14.66 -16.94 -33.58
C CYS A 236 16.10 -17.34 -33.93
N TYR A 237 17.05 -17.02 -33.08
CA TYR A 237 18.48 -17.24 -33.32
C TYR A 237 19.08 -18.32 -32.43
N ARG A 238 18.32 -18.89 -31.47
CA ARG A 238 18.84 -19.87 -30.53
C ARG A 238 17.68 -20.71 -29.97
N GLY A 239 17.76 -22.04 -30.10
CA GLY A 239 16.87 -22.96 -29.44
C GLY A 239 17.01 -22.91 -27.91
N HIS A 240 16.04 -23.50 -27.23
CA HIS A 240 15.98 -23.63 -25.77
C HIS A 240 17.32 -24.05 -25.18
N CYS A 241 17.85 -23.29 -24.23
CA CYS A 241 19.09 -23.69 -23.53
C CYS A 241 18.77 -24.74 -22.47
N ASP A 242 19.60 -25.77 -22.37
CA ASP A 242 19.49 -26.75 -21.32
C ASP A 242 19.74 -26.13 -19.94
N ARG A 243 19.06 -26.67 -18.93
CA ARG A 243 19.11 -26.19 -17.52
C ARG A 243 20.57 -26.10 -17.01
N ASP A 244 21.40 -27.12 -17.33
CA ASP A 244 22.77 -27.14 -16.85
C ASP A 244 23.62 -26.04 -17.51
N TYR A 245 23.34 -25.71 -18.77
CA TYR A 245 23.94 -24.56 -19.45
C TYR A 245 23.57 -23.25 -18.75
N ILE A 246 22.29 -23.02 -18.45
CA ILE A 246 21.80 -21.80 -17.77
C ILE A 246 22.50 -21.64 -16.42
N ILE A 247 22.52 -22.68 -15.60
CA ILE A 247 23.23 -22.71 -14.31
C ILE A 247 24.73 -22.41 -14.47
N GLY A 248 25.36 -22.97 -15.52
CA GLY A 248 26.75 -22.72 -15.84
C GLY A 248 27.05 -21.27 -16.17
N GLU A 249 26.17 -20.60 -16.93
CA GLU A 249 26.33 -19.19 -17.26
C GLU A 249 26.19 -18.29 -16.03
N PHE A 250 25.17 -18.50 -15.17
CA PHE A 250 25.04 -17.74 -13.93
C PHE A 250 26.23 -17.90 -12.98
N ARG A 251 26.80 -19.09 -12.89
CA ARG A 251 28.03 -19.35 -12.08
C ARG A 251 29.28 -18.65 -12.60
N LYS A 252 29.34 -18.34 -13.89
CA LYS A 252 30.48 -17.60 -14.48
C LYS A 252 30.37 -16.08 -14.22
N LEU A 253 29.16 -15.60 -13.94
CA LEU A 253 28.87 -14.19 -13.75
C LEU A 253 28.84 -13.79 -12.27
N SER A 254 28.85 -14.74 -11.35
CA SER A 254 28.96 -14.56 -9.91
C SER A 254 30.42 -14.63 -9.46
#